data_a64ca294b8b059757e130c390d7ed4e8
#
_entry.id   a64ca294b8b059757e130c390d7ed4e8
#
_cell.length_a   1.000
_cell.length_b   1.000
_cell.length_c   1.000
_cell.angle_alpha   90.00
_cell.angle_beta   90.00
_cell.angle_gamma   90.00
#
_symmetry.space_group_name_H-M   'P 1'
#
loop_
_entity.id
_entity.type
_entity.pdbx_description
1 polymer ?
#
loop_
_entity_poly.entity_id
_entity_poly.type
_entity_poly.pdbx_seq_one_letter_code
_entity_poly.pdbx_strand_id
1 'polypeptide(L)'
;MNATYAADNMTQRQRLFALTTKWTEADLTRQLANGWSVATKLAHLAFWDHYYLALIESWERAGFTSSSTETDAINEAARFLSRRIPPAAAVELVRAAAEAIDRKLESITPDLEAAIEASGRVRLLRRAIHRREHLDQIESALGGSGHGA
;
A
#
# COMPACT_ATOMS: atom_id res chain seq x y z
N MET A 1 -11.69 -2.31 15.27
CA MET A 1 -11.81 -2.17 13.80
C MET A 1 -12.89 -3.09 13.25
N ASN A 2 -13.64 -2.66 12.23
CA ASN A 2 -14.64 -3.45 11.52
C ASN A 2 -14.03 -4.78 11.04
N ALA A 3 -14.66 -5.92 11.41
CA ALA A 3 -14.15 -7.26 11.13
C ALA A 3 -13.98 -7.54 9.62
N THR A 4 -14.86 -6.98 8.78
CA THR A 4 -14.76 -7.11 7.32
C THR A 4 -13.52 -6.40 6.78
N TYR A 5 -13.19 -5.21 7.29
CA TYR A 5 -11.98 -4.49 6.88
C TYR A 5 -10.71 -5.24 7.29
N ALA A 6 -10.69 -5.78 8.51
CA ALA A 6 -9.58 -6.58 9.00
C ALA A 6 -9.34 -7.83 8.13
N ALA A 7 -10.40 -8.57 7.82
CA ALA A 7 -10.31 -9.76 6.97
C ALA A 7 -9.84 -9.44 5.55
N ASP A 8 -10.38 -8.38 4.93
CA ASP A 8 -9.98 -7.92 3.60
C ASP A 8 -8.49 -7.50 3.58
N ASN A 9 -8.06 -6.72 4.58
CA ASN A 9 -6.67 -6.25 4.69
C ASN A 9 -5.72 -7.44 4.85
N MET A 10 -6.04 -8.39 5.71
CA MET A 10 -5.27 -9.61 5.89
C MET A 10 -5.17 -10.42 4.58
N THR A 11 -6.28 -10.60 3.88
CA THR A 11 -6.30 -11.35 2.61
C THR A 11 -5.38 -10.72 1.57
N GLN A 12 -5.43 -9.40 1.38
CA GLN A 12 -4.58 -8.73 0.41
C GLN A 12 -3.12 -8.64 0.87
N ARG A 13 -2.84 -8.60 2.16
CA ARG A 13 -1.47 -8.71 2.68
C ARG A 13 -0.88 -10.11 2.43
N GLN A 14 -1.65 -11.16 2.66
CA GLN A 14 -1.22 -12.54 2.36
C GLN A 14 -0.92 -12.70 0.86
N ARG A 15 -1.79 -12.15 -0.01
CA ARG A 15 -1.55 -12.14 -1.46
C ARG A 15 -0.26 -11.40 -1.81
N LEU A 16 -0.04 -10.21 -1.29
CA LEU A 16 1.19 -9.45 -1.47
C LEU A 16 2.43 -10.28 -1.09
N PHE A 17 2.40 -10.94 0.07
CA PHE A 17 3.51 -11.76 0.55
C PHE A 17 3.77 -12.95 -0.36
N ALA A 18 2.73 -13.64 -0.79
CA ALA A 18 2.85 -14.78 -1.70
C ALA A 18 3.43 -14.37 -3.07
N LEU A 19 3.01 -13.24 -3.61
CA LEU A 19 3.50 -12.73 -4.89
C LEU A 19 4.96 -12.26 -4.79
N THR A 20 5.29 -11.46 -3.80
CA THR A 20 6.66 -10.94 -3.63
C THR A 20 7.69 -12.02 -3.29
N THR A 21 7.27 -13.19 -2.83
CA THR A 21 8.15 -14.35 -2.64
C THR A 21 8.51 -15.02 -3.98
N LYS A 22 7.66 -14.91 -5.00
CA LYS A 22 7.82 -15.57 -6.29
C LYS A 22 8.51 -14.68 -7.33
N TRP A 23 8.42 -13.37 -7.20
CA TRP A 23 8.96 -12.45 -8.20
C TRP A 23 10.48 -12.43 -8.19
N THR A 24 11.04 -12.57 -9.38
CA THR A 24 12.47 -12.45 -9.65
C THR A 24 12.89 -10.98 -9.76
N GLU A 25 14.18 -10.72 -9.79
CA GLU A 25 14.70 -9.37 -10.04
C GLU A 25 14.24 -8.84 -11.40
N ALA A 26 14.16 -9.71 -12.43
CA ALA A 26 13.64 -9.35 -13.75
C ALA A 26 12.15 -8.91 -13.66
N ASP A 27 11.34 -9.59 -12.87
CA ASP A 27 9.95 -9.19 -12.63
C ASP A 27 9.88 -7.84 -11.91
N LEU A 28 10.69 -7.64 -10.87
CA LEU A 28 10.71 -6.40 -10.08
C LEU A 28 11.18 -5.18 -10.87
N THR A 29 12.06 -5.36 -11.84
CA THR A 29 12.55 -4.29 -12.72
C THR A 29 11.67 -4.04 -13.94
N ARG A 30 10.70 -4.92 -14.22
CA ARG A 30 9.78 -4.77 -15.35
C ARG A 30 9.01 -3.46 -15.29
N GLN A 31 8.94 -2.78 -16.46
CA GLN A 31 8.20 -1.54 -16.61
C GLN A 31 6.69 -1.81 -16.79
N LEU A 32 5.89 -1.04 -16.10
CA LEU A 32 4.43 -0.98 -16.23
C LEU A 32 4.03 0.10 -17.25
N ALA A 33 2.80 0.05 -17.73
CA ALA A 33 2.29 0.96 -18.79
C ALA A 33 2.45 2.46 -18.47
N ASN A 34 2.50 2.83 -17.19
CA ASN A 34 2.66 4.22 -16.73
C ASN A 34 4.12 4.63 -16.48
N GLY A 35 5.10 3.84 -16.93
CA GLY A 35 6.53 4.10 -16.76
C GLY A 35 7.06 3.86 -15.34
N TRP A 36 6.29 3.18 -14.48
CA TRP A 36 6.76 2.70 -13.17
C TRP A 36 7.30 1.28 -13.33
N SER A 37 8.36 0.94 -12.61
CA SER A 37 8.71 -0.46 -12.43
C SER A 37 7.83 -1.12 -11.37
N VAL A 38 7.78 -2.46 -11.36
CA VAL A 38 7.13 -3.22 -10.28
C VAL A 38 7.69 -2.80 -8.92
N ALA A 39 9.02 -2.73 -8.76
CA ALA A 39 9.66 -2.30 -7.52
C ALA A 39 9.24 -0.88 -7.11
N THR A 40 9.17 0.06 -8.05
CA THR A 40 8.68 1.43 -7.77
C THR A 40 7.22 1.42 -7.31
N LYS A 41 6.39 0.54 -7.86
CA LYS A 41 5.00 0.37 -7.44
C LYS A 41 4.89 -0.23 -6.03
N LEU A 42 5.75 -1.17 -5.68
CA LEU A 42 5.82 -1.73 -4.32
C LEU A 42 6.27 -0.67 -3.30
N ALA A 43 7.28 0.12 -3.64
CA ALA A 43 7.72 1.23 -2.80
C ALA A 43 6.63 2.29 -2.60
N HIS A 44 5.80 2.55 -3.62
CA HIS A 44 4.61 3.41 -3.51
C HIS A 44 3.57 2.84 -2.54
N LEU A 45 3.29 1.55 -2.58
CA LEU A 45 2.42 0.89 -1.61
C LEU A 45 2.97 1.04 -0.18
N ALA A 46 4.28 0.78 0.00
CA ALA A 46 4.94 0.94 1.29
C ALA A 46 4.85 2.37 1.82
N PHE A 47 5.07 3.35 0.95
CA PHE A 47 4.97 4.77 1.31
C PHE A 47 3.57 5.11 1.86
N TRP A 48 2.49 4.74 1.16
CA TRP A 48 1.14 5.06 1.60
C TRP A 48 0.71 4.30 2.85
N ASP A 49 1.13 3.05 3.00
CA ASP A 49 0.86 2.30 4.23
C ASP A 49 1.57 2.95 5.43
N HIS A 50 2.81 3.39 5.27
CA HIS A 50 3.55 4.07 6.33
C HIS A 50 3.04 5.50 6.60
N TYR A 51 2.64 6.23 5.56
CA TYR A 51 2.01 7.55 5.71
C TYR A 51 0.74 7.47 6.56
N TYR A 52 -0.13 6.50 6.30
CA TYR A 52 -1.34 6.32 7.08
C TYR A 52 -1.07 5.81 8.50
N LEU A 53 -0.06 4.99 8.68
CA LEU A 53 0.40 4.58 10.02
C LEU A 53 0.78 5.82 10.85
N ALA A 54 1.67 6.66 10.34
CA ALA A 54 2.11 7.88 11.00
C ALA A 54 0.95 8.86 11.27
N LEU A 55 0.00 8.95 10.34
CA LEU A 55 -1.19 9.79 10.48
C LEU A 55 -2.11 9.30 11.63
N ILE A 56 -2.38 8.01 11.70
CA ILE A 56 -3.17 7.41 12.78
C ILE A 56 -2.50 7.63 14.14
N GLU A 57 -1.20 7.39 14.23
CA GLU A 57 -0.43 7.64 15.45
C GLU A 57 -0.45 9.11 15.88
N SER A 58 -0.44 10.03 14.91
CA SER A 58 -0.62 11.46 15.18
C SER A 58 -2.00 11.78 15.75
N TRP A 59 -3.05 11.19 15.19
CA TRP A 59 -4.42 11.39 15.68
C TRP A 59 -4.66 10.77 17.06
N GLU A 60 -4.04 9.64 17.37
CA GLU A 60 -4.09 9.06 18.72
C GLU A 60 -3.46 9.98 19.78
N ARG A 61 -2.43 10.74 19.42
CA ARG A 61 -1.77 11.69 20.35
C ARG A 61 -2.47 13.03 20.45
N ALA A 62 -2.95 13.57 19.33
CA ALA A 62 -3.38 14.98 19.23
C ALA A 62 -4.88 15.15 18.94
N GLY A 63 -5.61 14.05 18.77
CA GLY A 63 -7.00 14.05 18.31
C GLY A 63 -7.14 14.04 16.79
N PHE A 64 -8.28 13.52 16.33
CA PHE A 64 -8.59 13.43 14.90
C PHE A 64 -8.74 14.82 14.26
N THR A 65 -8.07 15.01 13.11
CA THR A 65 -8.23 16.19 12.27
C THR A 65 -8.40 15.77 10.82
N SER A 66 -9.41 16.32 10.14
CA SER A 66 -9.57 16.13 8.70
C SER A 66 -8.86 17.27 7.97
N SER A 67 -7.93 16.90 7.07
CA SER A 67 -7.26 17.82 6.17
C SER A 67 -7.30 17.30 4.74
N SER A 68 -7.34 18.20 3.76
CA SER A 68 -7.13 17.81 2.37
C SER A 68 -5.70 17.33 2.17
N THR A 69 -5.52 16.36 1.28
CA THR A 69 -4.21 15.82 0.93
C THR A 69 -3.94 16.13 -0.53
N GLU A 70 -2.82 16.78 -0.81
CA GLU A 70 -2.33 17.03 -2.18
C GLU A 70 -1.76 15.74 -2.77
N THR A 71 -2.65 14.79 -3.04
CA THR A 71 -2.29 13.40 -3.38
C THR A 71 -1.37 13.31 -4.59
N ASP A 72 -1.61 14.10 -5.63
CA ASP A 72 -0.80 14.04 -6.85
C ASP A 72 0.62 14.55 -6.63
N ALA A 73 0.79 15.63 -5.87
CA ALA A 73 2.10 16.17 -5.51
C ALA A 73 2.89 15.18 -4.62
N ILE A 74 2.19 14.55 -3.66
CA ILE A 74 2.79 13.52 -2.80
C ILE A 74 3.20 12.30 -3.63
N ASN A 75 2.35 11.85 -4.53
CA ASN A 75 2.65 10.72 -5.42
C ASN A 75 3.88 10.99 -6.30
N GLU A 76 4.01 12.19 -6.85
CA GLU A 76 5.16 12.55 -7.69
C GLU A 76 6.46 12.61 -6.87
N ALA A 77 6.42 13.21 -5.68
CA ALA A 77 7.57 13.25 -4.78
C ALA A 77 7.99 11.83 -4.33
N ALA A 78 7.02 10.99 -3.93
CA ALA A 78 7.26 9.61 -3.55
C ALA A 78 7.83 8.80 -4.73
N ARG A 79 7.34 9.00 -5.95
CA ARG A 79 7.84 8.36 -7.17
C ARG A 79 9.31 8.71 -7.44
N PHE A 80 9.69 9.97 -7.28
CA PHE A 80 11.07 10.41 -7.46
C PHE A 80 12.04 9.68 -6.51
N LEU A 81 11.66 9.51 -5.25
CA LEU A 81 12.46 8.79 -4.26
C LEU A 81 12.45 7.27 -4.51
N SER A 82 11.28 6.72 -4.83
CA SER A 82 11.09 5.27 -5.02
C SER A 82 11.94 4.68 -6.14
N ARG A 83 12.24 5.46 -7.18
CA ARG A 83 13.13 5.03 -8.28
C ARG A 83 14.58 4.73 -7.85
N ARG A 84 14.98 5.17 -6.66
CA ARG A 84 16.32 4.96 -6.10
C ARG A 84 16.37 3.81 -5.10
N ILE A 85 15.21 3.21 -4.78
CA ILE A 85 15.12 2.08 -3.88
C ILE A 85 15.46 0.81 -4.67
N PRO A 86 16.46 0.02 -4.23
CA PRO A 86 16.76 -1.26 -4.86
C PRO A 86 15.54 -2.19 -4.85
N PRO A 87 15.32 -3.03 -5.89
CA PRO A 87 14.16 -3.90 -6.00
C PRO A 87 13.92 -4.79 -4.77
N ALA A 88 14.97 -5.42 -4.24
CA ALA A 88 14.87 -6.26 -3.04
C ALA A 88 14.44 -5.43 -1.81
N ALA A 89 14.99 -4.22 -1.65
CA ALA A 89 14.60 -3.33 -0.55
C ALA A 89 13.15 -2.86 -0.67
N ALA A 90 12.63 -2.67 -1.88
CA ALA A 90 11.22 -2.33 -2.09
C ALA A 90 10.28 -3.46 -1.63
N VAL A 91 10.68 -4.72 -1.84
CA VAL A 91 9.93 -5.90 -1.33
C VAL A 91 9.93 -5.92 0.20
N GLU A 92 11.07 -5.73 0.83
CA GLU A 92 11.15 -5.70 2.30
C GLU A 92 10.31 -4.57 2.89
N LEU A 93 10.43 -3.36 2.33
CA LEU A 93 9.68 -2.18 2.77
C LEU A 93 8.17 -2.38 2.66
N VAL A 94 7.66 -2.90 1.53
CA VAL A 94 6.21 -3.06 1.35
C VAL A 94 5.63 -4.11 2.29
N ARG A 95 6.37 -5.18 2.56
CA ARG A 95 5.94 -6.22 3.52
C ARG A 95 5.88 -5.66 4.93
N ALA A 96 6.95 -4.99 5.37
CA ALA A 96 7.02 -4.40 6.71
C ALA A 96 5.94 -3.32 6.91
N ALA A 97 5.74 -2.43 5.93
CA ALA A 97 4.72 -1.38 6.00
C ALA A 97 3.30 -1.95 6.04
N ALA A 98 3.01 -2.97 5.22
CA ALA A 98 1.71 -3.63 5.20
C ALA A 98 1.38 -4.32 6.54
N GLU A 99 2.36 -4.97 7.14
CA GLU A 99 2.20 -5.57 8.47
C GLU A 99 1.98 -4.53 9.57
N ALA A 100 2.77 -3.45 9.56
CA ALA A 100 2.70 -2.40 10.56
C ALA A 100 1.35 -1.68 10.54
N ILE A 101 0.86 -1.26 9.37
CA ILE A 101 -0.43 -0.58 9.26
C ILE A 101 -1.59 -1.51 9.63
N ASP A 102 -1.60 -2.77 9.19
CA ASP A 102 -2.69 -3.69 9.51
C ASP A 102 -2.77 -3.94 11.02
N ARG A 103 -1.62 -4.15 11.69
CA ARG A 103 -1.53 -4.27 13.17
C ARG A 103 -2.04 -3.01 13.87
N LYS A 104 -1.67 -1.82 13.38
CA LYS A 104 -2.16 -0.56 13.93
C LYS A 104 -3.67 -0.44 13.79
N LEU A 105 -4.21 -0.74 12.63
CA LEU A 105 -5.66 -0.68 12.36
C LEU A 105 -6.45 -1.64 13.27
N GLU A 106 -5.91 -2.81 13.59
CA GLU A 106 -6.55 -3.75 14.53
C GLU A 106 -6.71 -3.17 15.95
N SER A 107 -5.85 -2.25 16.33
CA SER A 107 -5.78 -1.64 17.68
C SER A 107 -6.39 -0.26 17.81
N ILE A 108 -6.91 0.36 16.73
CA ILE A 108 -7.53 1.68 16.82
C ILE A 108 -8.82 1.65 17.65
N THR A 109 -9.11 2.76 18.32
CA THR A 109 -10.33 2.89 19.10
C THR A 109 -11.57 2.98 18.22
N PRO A 110 -12.75 2.51 18.67
CA PRO A 110 -14.01 2.66 17.94
C PRO A 110 -14.32 4.11 17.56
N ASP A 111 -14.01 5.06 18.42
CA ASP A 111 -14.26 6.48 18.19
C ASP A 111 -13.39 7.02 17.04
N LEU A 112 -12.12 6.63 16.99
CA LEU A 112 -11.22 7.02 15.89
C LEU A 112 -11.64 6.36 14.58
N GLU A 113 -12.03 5.09 14.60
CA GLU A 113 -12.59 4.40 13.44
C GLU A 113 -13.82 5.14 12.89
N ALA A 114 -14.78 5.45 13.74
CA ALA A 114 -16.00 6.18 13.37
C ALA A 114 -15.69 7.58 12.81
N ALA A 115 -14.75 8.31 13.39
CA ALA A 115 -14.32 9.62 12.90
C ALA A 115 -13.69 9.54 11.49
N ILE A 116 -12.86 8.52 11.23
CA ILE A 116 -12.27 8.28 9.91
C ILE A 116 -13.35 7.94 8.89
N GLU A 117 -14.30 7.06 9.22
CA GLU A 117 -15.42 6.71 8.34
C GLU A 117 -16.30 7.94 8.04
N ALA A 118 -16.69 8.71 9.05
CA ALA A 118 -17.48 9.92 8.89
C ALA A 118 -16.80 10.98 8.02
N SER A 119 -15.47 11.01 7.98
CA SER A 119 -14.71 11.91 7.11
C SER A 119 -14.65 11.46 5.64
N GLY A 120 -15.23 10.29 5.29
CA GLY A 120 -15.15 9.71 3.94
C GLY A 120 -13.81 9.05 3.60
N ARG A 121 -12.86 8.94 4.55
CA ARG A 121 -11.52 8.40 4.32
C ARG A 121 -11.43 6.88 4.52
N VAL A 122 -12.47 6.15 4.15
CA VAL A 122 -12.58 4.70 4.35
C VAL A 122 -11.43 3.90 3.74
N ARG A 123 -10.81 4.40 2.66
CA ARG A 123 -9.60 3.76 2.05
C ARG A 123 -8.41 3.71 3.01
N LEU A 124 -8.37 4.56 4.02
CA LEU A 124 -7.36 4.51 5.07
C LEU A 124 -7.55 3.25 5.94
N LEU A 125 -8.78 2.91 6.29
CA LEU A 125 -9.13 1.70 7.05
C LEU A 125 -9.07 0.44 6.20
N ARG A 126 -9.47 0.54 4.92
CA ARG A 126 -9.50 -0.56 3.95
C ARG A 126 -8.27 -0.53 3.03
N ARG A 127 -7.09 -0.82 3.58
CA ARG A 127 -5.84 -0.89 2.82
C ARG A 127 -5.88 -1.93 1.70
N ALA A 128 -6.75 -2.93 1.84
CA ALA A 128 -7.04 -3.94 0.83
C ALA A 128 -7.39 -3.35 -0.54
N ILE A 129 -8.13 -2.25 -0.58
CA ILE A 129 -8.52 -1.60 -1.85
C ILE A 129 -7.27 -1.17 -2.63
N HIS A 130 -6.37 -0.43 -1.99
CA HIS A 130 -5.15 0.09 -2.60
C HIS A 130 -4.18 -1.03 -3.01
N ARG A 131 -4.01 -2.04 -2.14
CA ARG A 131 -3.18 -3.21 -2.44
C ARG A 131 -3.72 -3.98 -3.64
N ARG A 132 -5.02 -4.26 -3.68
CA ARG A 132 -5.67 -4.98 -4.78
C ARG A 132 -5.46 -4.27 -6.11
N GLU A 133 -5.76 -2.98 -6.18
CA GLU A 133 -5.60 -2.17 -7.39
C GLU A 133 -4.19 -2.28 -7.99
N HIS A 134 -3.16 -2.20 -7.15
CA HIS A 134 -1.79 -2.24 -7.63
C HIS A 134 -1.27 -3.65 -7.90
N LEU A 135 -1.67 -4.64 -7.11
CA LEU A 135 -1.32 -6.03 -7.37
C LEU A 135 -1.93 -6.55 -8.66
N ASP A 136 -3.20 -6.20 -8.94
CA ASP A 136 -3.87 -6.54 -10.21
C ASP A 136 -3.13 -5.93 -11.41
N GLN A 137 -2.69 -4.67 -11.31
CA GLN A 137 -1.90 -4.01 -12.36
C GLN A 137 -0.56 -4.73 -12.60
N ILE A 138 0.13 -5.13 -11.52
CA ILE A 138 1.42 -5.84 -11.61
C ILE A 138 1.23 -7.21 -12.22
N GLU A 139 0.29 -8.02 -11.73
CA GLU A 139 0.04 -9.37 -12.24
C GLU A 139 -0.40 -9.35 -13.70
N SER A 140 -1.25 -8.39 -14.09
CA SER A 140 -1.63 -8.21 -15.49
C SER A 140 -0.42 -7.94 -16.39
N ALA A 141 0.51 -7.08 -15.94
CA ALA A 141 1.71 -6.76 -16.70
C ALA A 141 2.71 -7.93 -16.76
N LEU A 142 2.81 -8.73 -15.72
CA LEU A 142 3.69 -9.90 -15.68
C LEU A 142 3.07 -11.10 -16.43
N GLY A 143 1.76 -11.30 -16.34
CA GLY A 143 1.04 -12.38 -17.01
C GLY A 143 0.87 -12.18 -18.53
N GLY A 144 0.78 -10.95 -19.00
CA GLY A 144 0.63 -10.62 -20.44
C GLY A 144 1.85 -10.95 -21.32
N SER A 145 2.95 -11.39 -20.75
CA SER A 145 4.18 -11.73 -21.47
C SER A 145 4.31 -13.24 -21.83
N GLY A 146 3.29 -14.05 -21.47
CA GLY A 146 3.30 -15.50 -21.66
C GLY A 146 2.73 -16.02 -22.99
N HIS A 147 2.31 -15.15 -23.93
CA HIS A 147 1.72 -15.55 -25.22
C HIS A 147 2.46 -14.92 -26.40
N GLY A 148 3.75 -15.11 -26.47
CA GLY A 148 4.58 -14.67 -27.57
C GLY A 148 5.80 -15.57 -27.75
N ALA A 149 5.57 -16.84 -28.12
CA ALA A 149 6.57 -17.69 -28.73
C ALA A 149 5.88 -18.63 -29.72
#